data_1d238a99837b627d530f53ba5d60e4fc
#
_entry.id   1d238a99837b627d530f53ba5d60e4fc
#
_cell.length_a   1.000
_cell.length_b   1.000
_cell.length_c   1.000
_cell.angle_alpha   90.00
_cell.angle_beta   90.00
_cell.angle_gamma   90.00
#
_symmetry.space_group_name_H-M   'P 1'
#
loop_
_entity.id
_entity.type
_entity.pdbx_description
1 polymer ?
#
loop_
_entity_poly.entity_id
_entity_poly.type
_entity_poly.pdbx_seq_one_letter_code
_entity_poly.pdbx_strand_id
1 'polypeptide(L)'
;MDFSSLVLVEKDKETGYITKELGSFRVSEGAIFVRKLFAIENEVNLYFDTNKDVEEWEYSGIYDLFNSEVFRENGFIIEEDLEEYNPTFILKFKYKEEHLEMRDLINKAVDLIKDEIEIVFKAIEGKEEEYKEI
;
A
#
# COMPACT_ATOMS: atom_id res chain seq x y z
N MET A 1 -1.36 21.28 6.97
CA MET A 1 -1.54 19.94 6.37
C MET A 1 -0.73 19.83 5.10
N ASP A 2 0.18 18.88 5.06
CA ASP A 2 1.04 18.69 3.90
C ASP A 2 0.44 17.68 2.93
N PHE A 3 0.50 18.02 1.66
CA PHE A 3 0.06 17.12 0.61
C PHE A 3 1.24 16.81 -0.30
N SER A 4 1.30 15.57 -0.72
CA SER A 4 2.26 15.12 -1.72
C SER A 4 1.53 14.85 -3.03
N SER A 5 2.28 14.56 -4.07
CA SER A 5 1.73 14.06 -5.31
C SER A 5 2.32 12.69 -5.60
N LEU A 6 1.51 11.82 -6.15
CA LEU A 6 1.96 10.53 -6.65
C LEU A 6 1.77 10.49 -8.16
N VAL A 7 2.78 10.01 -8.87
CA VAL A 7 2.70 9.84 -10.31
C VAL A 7 2.33 8.40 -10.60
N LEU A 8 1.28 8.23 -11.41
CA LEU A 8 0.86 6.91 -11.87
C LEU A 8 1.42 6.71 -13.27
N VAL A 9 2.16 5.64 -13.45
CA VAL A 9 2.72 5.29 -14.76
C VAL A 9 2.12 3.97 -15.24
N GLU A 10 2.14 3.78 -16.57
CA GLU A 10 1.76 2.49 -17.15
C GLU A 10 3.02 1.70 -17.44
N LYS A 11 2.99 0.42 -17.13
CA LYS A 11 4.09 -0.49 -17.44
C LYS A 11 3.63 -1.56 -18.41
N ASP A 12 4.56 -1.99 -19.27
CA ASP A 12 4.33 -3.12 -20.16
C ASP A 12 4.36 -4.41 -19.35
N LYS A 13 3.39 -5.27 -19.59
CA LYS A 13 3.24 -6.53 -18.87
C LYS A 13 4.42 -7.46 -19.06
N GLU A 14 4.99 -7.51 -20.26
CA GLU A 14 6.06 -8.45 -20.59
C GLU A 14 7.44 -7.95 -20.19
N THR A 15 7.72 -6.66 -20.41
CA THR A 15 9.05 -6.10 -20.17
C THR A 15 9.19 -5.43 -18.81
N GLY A 16 8.07 -4.98 -18.22
CA GLY A 16 8.09 -4.19 -17.00
C GLY A 16 8.54 -2.75 -17.21
N TYR A 17 8.81 -2.34 -18.44
CA TYR A 17 9.23 -0.98 -18.73
C TYR A 17 8.06 -0.02 -18.67
N ILE A 18 8.35 1.21 -18.25
CA ILE A 18 7.36 2.27 -18.24
C ILE A 18 7.06 2.67 -19.68
N THR A 19 5.78 2.65 -20.06
CA THR A 19 5.37 3.01 -21.41
C THR A 19 4.86 4.43 -21.50
N LYS A 20 4.24 4.96 -20.42
CA LYS A 20 3.78 6.34 -20.39
C LYS A 20 3.38 6.75 -18.99
N GLU A 21 3.24 8.04 -18.76
CA GLU A 21 2.69 8.57 -17.53
C GLU A 21 1.17 8.70 -17.71
N LEU A 22 0.42 8.22 -16.73
CA LEU A 22 -1.05 8.29 -16.78
C LEU A 22 -1.60 9.50 -16.02
N GLY A 23 -0.84 10.05 -15.10
CA GLY A 23 -1.24 11.25 -14.39
C GLY A 23 -0.46 11.45 -13.10
N SER A 24 -0.59 12.66 -12.56
CA SER A 24 -0.05 13.03 -11.27
C SER A 24 -1.24 13.40 -10.38
N PHE A 25 -1.29 12.81 -9.19
CA PHE A 25 -2.46 12.94 -8.33
C PHE A 25 -2.04 13.49 -6.97
N ARG A 26 -2.76 14.51 -6.51
CA ARG A 26 -2.53 15.06 -5.18
C ARG A 26 -3.08 14.08 -4.15
N VAL A 27 -2.26 13.75 -3.15
CA VAL A 27 -2.60 12.75 -2.15
C VAL A 27 -2.36 13.25 -0.75
N SER A 28 -3.06 12.66 0.22
CA SER A 28 -2.93 12.99 1.62
C SER A 28 -1.67 12.38 2.22
N GLU A 29 -1.45 12.62 3.51
CA GLU A 29 -0.21 12.25 4.19
C GLU A 29 0.09 10.76 4.24
N GLY A 30 -0.91 9.89 4.07
CA GLY A 30 -0.68 8.45 4.01
C GLY A 30 0.19 8.01 2.84
N ALA A 31 0.44 8.91 1.89
CA ALA A 31 1.32 8.62 0.76
C ALA A 31 2.76 8.28 1.18
N ILE A 32 3.17 8.63 2.40
CA ILE A 32 4.51 8.27 2.89
C ILE A 32 4.75 6.76 2.93
N PHE A 33 3.67 5.98 2.99
CA PHE A 33 3.78 4.51 3.03
C PHE A 33 3.86 3.90 1.64
N VAL A 34 3.58 4.68 0.57
CA VAL A 34 3.54 4.16 -0.79
C VAL A 34 4.95 4.02 -1.36
N ARG A 35 5.26 2.86 -1.92
CA ARG A 35 6.57 2.57 -2.49
C ARG A 35 6.57 2.53 -4.01
N LYS A 36 5.50 2.00 -4.61
CA LYS A 36 5.37 1.90 -6.06
C LYS A 36 3.92 2.13 -6.44
N LEU A 37 3.69 2.76 -7.58
CA LEU A 37 2.34 2.98 -8.09
C LEU A 37 2.41 2.90 -9.62
N PHE A 38 1.80 1.88 -10.18
CA PHE A 38 1.79 1.69 -11.63
C PHE A 38 0.57 0.90 -12.08
N ALA A 39 0.21 1.04 -13.34
CA ALA A 39 -0.89 0.28 -13.94
C ALA A 39 -0.34 -0.67 -14.99
N ILE A 40 -0.90 -1.88 -15.02
CA ILE A 40 -0.65 -2.87 -16.06
C ILE A 40 -2.03 -3.29 -16.56
N GLU A 41 -2.29 -3.12 -17.85
CA GLU A 41 -3.57 -3.53 -18.46
C GLU A 41 -4.79 -3.03 -17.68
N ASN A 42 -4.80 -1.76 -17.34
CA ASN A 42 -5.89 -1.09 -16.61
C ASN A 42 -6.07 -1.53 -15.16
N GLU A 43 -5.14 -2.29 -14.61
CA GLU A 43 -5.12 -2.60 -13.19
C GLU A 43 -4.01 -1.82 -12.50
N VAL A 44 -4.39 -1.01 -11.50
CA VAL A 44 -3.43 -0.25 -10.70
C VAL A 44 -2.87 -1.16 -9.62
N ASN A 45 -1.55 -1.12 -9.47
CA ASN A 45 -0.81 -1.82 -8.42
C ASN A 45 -0.18 -0.77 -7.52
N LEU A 46 -0.54 -0.78 -6.25
CA LEU A 46 -0.02 0.15 -5.27
C LEU A 46 0.69 -0.65 -4.18
N TYR A 47 2.01 -0.50 -4.10
CA TYR A 47 2.82 -1.17 -3.09
C TYR A 47 3.00 -0.22 -1.91
N PHE A 48 2.75 -0.71 -0.71
CA PHE A 48 3.02 0.09 0.49
C PHE A 48 3.70 -0.77 1.55
N ASP A 49 4.42 -0.11 2.44
CA ASP A 49 5.10 -0.79 3.55
C ASP A 49 4.98 0.06 4.82
N THR A 50 5.75 -0.29 5.83
CA THR A 50 5.70 0.36 7.14
C THR A 50 6.38 1.73 7.19
N ASN A 51 7.06 2.12 6.13
CA ASN A 51 7.83 3.37 6.04
C ASN A 51 8.93 3.50 7.12
N LYS A 52 9.28 2.40 7.75
CA LYS A 52 10.41 2.33 8.67
C LYS A 52 10.81 0.87 8.82
N ASP A 53 12.07 0.67 9.17
CA ASP A 53 12.57 -0.67 9.40
C ASP A 53 11.96 -1.22 10.69
N VAL A 54 11.65 -2.51 10.67
CA VAL A 54 11.06 -3.19 11.81
C VAL A 54 11.96 -4.33 12.25
N GLU A 55 11.80 -4.74 13.50
CA GLU A 55 12.51 -5.91 14.01
C GLU A 55 11.81 -7.19 13.52
N GLU A 56 12.52 -8.30 13.59
CA GLU A 56 12.00 -9.58 13.12
C GLU A 56 10.67 -9.96 13.77
N TRP A 57 10.55 -9.76 15.09
CA TRP A 57 9.29 -10.07 15.77
C TRP A 57 8.15 -9.14 15.33
N GLU A 58 8.47 -7.87 15.05
CA GLU A 58 7.48 -6.91 14.54
C GLU A 58 7.00 -7.31 13.15
N TYR A 59 7.93 -7.78 12.31
CA TYR A 59 7.61 -8.27 10.98
C TYR A 59 6.53 -9.35 11.06
N SER A 60 6.75 -10.33 11.92
CA SER A 60 5.79 -11.42 12.11
C SER A 60 4.46 -10.91 12.68
N GLY A 61 4.53 -10.04 13.68
CA GLY A 61 3.35 -9.49 14.31
C GLY A 61 2.50 -8.65 13.36
N ILE A 62 3.15 -7.86 12.52
CA ILE A 62 2.43 -7.01 11.57
C ILE A 62 1.66 -7.88 10.57
N TYR A 63 2.30 -8.89 9.97
CA TYR A 63 1.60 -9.76 9.03
C TYR A 63 0.47 -10.54 9.72
N ASP A 64 0.65 -10.92 10.97
CA ASP A 64 -0.38 -11.66 11.69
C ASP A 64 -1.59 -10.79 12.05
N LEU A 65 -1.37 -9.55 12.44
CA LEU A 65 -2.44 -8.70 12.98
C LEU A 65 -2.98 -7.65 12.01
N PHE A 66 -2.35 -7.48 10.85
CA PHE A 66 -2.82 -6.48 9.89
C PHE A 66 -4.22 -6.82 9.39
N ASN A 67 -5.12 -5.84 9.44
CA ASN A 67 -6.51 -6.05 9.02
C ASN A 67 -6.68 -5.86 7.52
N SER A 68 -6.37 -6.91 6.76
CA SER A 68 -6.54 -6.89 5.31
C SER A 68 -8.00 -6.84 4.87
N GLU A 69 -8.90 -7.32 5.73
CA GLU A 69 -10.32 -7.40 5.37
C GLU A 69 -10.94 -6.03 5.10
N VAL A 70 -10.49 -4.99 5.82
CA VAL A 70 -11.02 -3.64 5.60
C VAL A 70 -10.77 -3.16 4.16
N PHE A 71 -9.66 -3.60 3.56
CA PHE A 71 -9.37 -3.24 2.16
C PHE A 71 -10.31 -3.97 1.22
N ARG A 72 -10.57 -5.25 1.47
CA ARG A 72 -11.51 -6.03 0.63
C ARG A 72 -12.91 -5.49 0.72
N GLU A 73 -13.33 -5.10 1.91
CA GLU A 73 -14.66 -4.49 2.13
C GLU A 73 -14.81 -3.18 1.39
N ASN A 74 -13.71 -2.50 1.10
CA ASN A 74 -13.71 -1.24 0.38
C ASN A 74 -13.42 -1.40 -1.11
N GLY A 75 -13.45 -2.62 -1.61
CA GLY A 75 -13.35 -2.89 -3.04
C GLY A 75 -11.94 -3.10 -3.57
N PHE A 76 -10.95 -3.24 -2.70
CA PHE A 76 -9.57 -3.46 -3.10
C PHE A 76 -9.21 -4.93 -3.01
N ILE A 77 -8.34 -5.37 -3.91
CA ILE A 77 -7.64 -6.64 -3.77
C ILE A 77 -6.36 -6.35 -2.99
N ILE A 78 -6.02 -7.16 -2.01
CA ILE A 78 -4.80 -6.97 -1.24
C ILE A 78 -4.01 -8.28 -1.20
N GLU A 79 -2.69 -8.16 -1.41
CA GLU A 79 -1.76 -9.28 -1.38
C GLU A 79 -0.57 -8.92 -0.52
N GLU A 80 0.07 -9.91 0.07
CA GLU A 80 1.30 -9.73 0.82
C GLU A 80 2.49 -9.98 -0.09
N ASP A 81 3.52 -9.14 0.03
CA ASP A 81 4.78 -9.35 -0.68
C ASP A 81 5.84 -9.74 0.35
N LEU A 82 6.07 -11.03 0.50
CA LEU A 82 6.93 -11.57 1.55
C LEU A 82 8.42 -11.52 1.22
N GLU A 83 8.79 -11.00 0.07
CA GLU A 83 10.18 -10.97 -0.37
C GLU A 83 10.91 -9.67 -0.02
N GLU A 84 10.19 -8.71 0.56
CA GLU A 84 10.78 -7.42 0.90
C GLU A 84 11.29 -7.39 2.33
N TYR A 85 12.22 -6.49 2.58
CA TYR A 85 12.84 -6.36 3.90
C TYR A 85 11.83 -5.97 4.99
N ASN A 86 10.97 -5.01 4.71
CA ASN A 86 9.90 -4.60 5.62
C ASN A 86 8.57 -5.21 5.19
N PRO A 87 7.59 -5.34 6.09
CA PRO A 87 6.27 -5.83 5.71
C PRO A 87 5.69 -4.99 4.58
N THR A 88 5.38 -5.63 3.47
CA THR A 88 4.94 -4.98 2.24
C THR A 88 3.66 -5.62 1.74
N PHE A 89 2.75 -4.78 1.27
CA PHE A 89 1.46 -5.21 0.73
C PHE A 89 1.25 -4.57 -0.63
N ILE A 90 0.44 -5.24 -1.44
CA ILE A 90 0.09 -4.74 -2.77
C ILE A 90 -1.41 -4.60 -2.84
N LEU A 91 -1.90 -3.38 -3.11
CA LEU A 91 -3.30 -3.16 -3.41
C LEU A 91 -3.48 -3.15 -4.92
N LYS A 92 -4.56 -3.78 -5.39
CA LYS A 92 -4.90 -3.78 -6.80
C LYS A 92 -6.31 -3.26 -6.97
N PHE A 93 -6.50 -2.37 -7.94
CA PHE A 93 -7.80 -1.79 -8.22
C PHE A 93 -7.82 -1.28 -9.66
N LYS A 94 -9.02 -1.08 -10.17
CA LYS A 94 -9.19 -0.73 -11.58
C LYS A 94 -8.79 0.71 -11.86
N TYR A 95 -8.06 0.93 -12.95
CA TYR A 95 -7.73 2.26 -13.43
C TYR A 95 -8.99 2.99 -13.91
N LYS A 96 -9.13 4.26 -13.55
CA LYS A 96 -10.21 5.13 -13.99
C LYS A 96 -9.63 6.25 -14.84
N GLU A 97 -10.18 6.46 -16.03
CA GLU A 97 -9.69 7.49 -16.93
C GLU A 97 -9.99 8.90 -16.45
N GLU A 98 -11.11 9.09 -15.76
CA GLU A 98 -11.50 10.39 -15.26
C GLU A 98 -10.59 10.76 -14.09
N HIS A 99 -9.92 11.91 -14.20
CA HIS A 99 -8.86 12.29 -13.26
C HIS A 99 -9.34 12.37 -11.81
N LEU A 100 -10.49 12.98 -11.57
CA LEU A 100 -10.99 13.15 -10.21
C LEU A 100 -11.43 11.83 -9.60
N GLU A 101 -12.01 10.94 -10.39
CA GLU A 101 -12.34 9.59 -9.92
C GLU A 101 -11.10 8.82 -9.51
N MET A 102 -10.05 8.91 -10.33
CA MET A 102 -8.79 8.21 -10.04
C MET A 102 -8.14 8.79 -8.80
N ARG A 103 -8.12 10.12 -8.69
CA ARG A 103 -7.58 10.81 -7.52
C ARG A 103 -8.29 10.36 -6.24
N ASP A 104 -9.62 10.33 -6.27
CA ASP A 104 -10.40 9.97 -5.09
C ASP A 104 -10.19 8.51 -4.70
N LEU A 105 -10.03 7.63 -5.68
CA LEU A 105 -9.78 6.21 -5.43
C LEU A 105 -8.39 6.00 -4.83
N ILE A 106 -7.38 6.68 -5.35
CA ILE A 106 -6.02 6.63 -4.79
C ILE A 106 -6.04 7.14 -3.35
N ASN A 107 -6.73 8.27 -3.09
CA ASN A 107 -6.79 8.83 -1.75
C ASN A 107 -7.54 7.92 -0.78
N LYS A 108 -8.58 7.24 -1.24
CA LYS A 108 -9.28 6.26 -0.43
C LYS A 108 -8.32 5.15 0.01
N ALA A 109 -7.51 4.65 -0.92
CA ALA A 109 -6.51 3.63 -0.61
C ALA A 109 -5.46 4.16 0.38
N VAL A 110 -4.92 5.35 0.11
CA VAL A 110 -3.88 5.97 0.92
C VAL A 110 -4.36 6.22 2.35
N ASP A 111 -5.60 6.68 2.51
CA ASP A 111 -6.18 6.94 3.84
C ASP A 111 -6.37 5.63 4.62
N LEU A 112 -6.85 4.58 3.96
CA LEU A 112 -6.98 3.27 4.60
C LEU A 112 -5.62 2.71 5.02
N ILE A 113 -4.61 2.88 4.17
CA ILE A 113 -3.25 2.43 4.47
C ILE A 113 -2.75 3.10 5.75
N LYS A 114 -2.87 4.42 5.83
CA LYS A 114 -2.43 5.16 6.99
C LYS A 114 -3.11 4.67 8.26
N ASP A 115 -4.43 4.53 8.21
CA ASP A 115 -5.19 4.09 9.36
C ASP A 115 -4.78 2.70 9.80
N GLU A 116 -4.67 1.75 8.88
CA GLU A 116 -4.38 0.36 9.24
C GLU A 116 -2.93 0.15 9.66
N ILE A 117 -1.99 0.90 9.10
CA ILE A 117 -0.60 0.86 9.58
C ILE A 117 -0.53 1.35 11.03
N GLU A 118 -1.21 2.45 11.33
CA GLU A 118 -1.24 2.98 12.70
C GLU A 118 -1.90 2.00 13.67
N ILE A 119 -2.98 1.38 13.25
CA ILE A 119 -3.70 0.41 14.07
C ILE A 119 -2.82 -0.81 14.36
N VAL A 120 -2.15 -1.35 13.34
CA VAL A 120 -1.36 -2.57 13.54
C VAL A 120 -0.13 -2.31 14.42
N PHE A 121 0.50 -1.13 14.32
CA PHE A 121 1.61 -0.82 15.21
C PHE A 121 1.16 -0.73 16.66
N LYS A 122 -0.03 -0.23 16.91
CA LYS A 122 -0.59 -0.25 18.27
C LYS A 122 -0.93 -1.65 18.71
N ALA A 123 -1.46 -2.46 17.81
CA ALA A 123 -1.86 -3.83 18.12
C ALA A 123 -0.69 -4.71 18.53
N ILE A 124 0.50 -4.48 17.96
CA ILE A 124 1.67 -5.31 18.31
C ILE A 124 2.43 -4.81 19.54
N GLU A 125 2.10 -3.63 20.07
CA GLU A 125 2.74 -3.14 21.28
C GLU A 125 2.58 -4.15 22.42
N GLY A 126 3.69 -4.47 23.09
CA GLY A 126 3.68 -5.41 24.21
C GLY A 126 3.60 -6.87 23.83
N LYS A 127 3.64 -7.19 22.54
CA LYS A 127 3.51 -8.56 22.06
C LYS A 127 4.83 -9.21 21.63
N GLU A 128 5.95 -8.57 21.95
CA GLU A 128 7.27 -9.07 21.55
C GLU A 128 7.48 -10.54 21.90
N GLU A 129 7.11 -10.94 23.13
CA GLU A 129 7.31 -12.31 23.58
C GLU A 129 6.50 -13.32 22.77
N GLU A 130 5.32 -12.93 22.27
CA GLU A 130 4.48 -13.81 21.48
C GLU A 130 5.09 -14.12 20.10
N TYR A 131 5.86 -13.17 19.56
CA TYR A 131 6.40 -13.30 18.21
C TYR A 131 7.88 -13.64 18.16
N LYS A 132 8.55 -13.63 19.29
CA LYS A 132 9.94 -14.10 19.39
C LYS A 132 10.03 -15.57 19.71
N GLU A 133 8.96 -16.16 20.15
CA GLU A 133 8.89 -17.56 20.52
C GLU A 133 9.04 -18.44 19.30
N ILE A 134 10.01 -19.28 19.28
CA ILE A 134 10.18 -20.24 18.20
C ILE A 134 10.50 -21.59 18.79
#